data_d0c97c5942dd6e5578a239be6d2db83b
#
_entry.id   d0c97c5942dd6e5578a239be6d2db83b
#
_cell.length_a   1.000
_cell.length_b   1.000
_cell.length_c   1.000
_cell.angle_alpha   90.00
_cell.angle_beta   90.00
_cell.angle_gamma   90.00
#
_symmetry.space_group_name_H-M   'P 1'
#
loop_
_entity.id
_entity.type
_entity.pdbx_description
1 polymer ?
#
loop_
_entity_poly.entity_id
_entity_poly.type
_entity_poly.pdbx_seq_one_letter_code
_entity_poly.pdbx_strand_id
1 'polypeptide(L)'
;MKICLVSAFPPSRRGLNEYGFHIARELQQDPLLSLTVLADQLEAPQLELSDFNVQRGWRFNSFSNPSSILRAVNDLNPDVVWFNLLFSSFGDQPAQAFAGLASPALSRLRGHYTHVTLHHLMDNVNLQDAGVRFPRLYRMAGSVATRLLLMANSVSVLLPAYRRTLIEKYRGHNVHFRAHGIFSARPEYPDFSLRGNPEHRILAFGKWGTYKRLETLLESFANILEKLPNTNLVIAGSDHPATPGYVESVARRFHDCPRIEFRGYVAEEDIPELFRTASVMVMPYNSATGASGVAHLACQYGLPIISADIPDFREMADDENIAISFFQIGNPRDLAQEIVNLLTDPARQHEMAEQNFSAALRMTMPQIVRQYLRSFSLHQRARVLQPISRFRRVPSWVPSRSSLFRAAVPRWEAWM
;
A
#
# COMPACT_ATOMS: atom_id res chain seq x y z
N MET A 1 -5.30 10.24 22.51
CA MET A 1 -5.01 8.82 22.21
C MET A 1 -3.53 8.69 21.87
N LYS A 2 -2.82 7.73 22.50
CA LYS A 2 -1.39 7.50 22.30
C LYS A 2 -1.19 6.37 21.29
N ILE A 3 -0.52 6.64 20.18
CA ILE A 3 -0.29 5.68 19.07
C ILE A 3 1.22 5.40 18.96
N CYS A 4 1.58 4.13 18.91
CA CYS A 4 2.90 3.67 18.50
C CYS A 4 2.80 3.10 17.08
N LEU A 5 3.35 3.79 16.08
CA LEU A 5 3.43 3.33 14.70
C LEU A 5 4.74 2.57 14.49
N VAL A 6 4.66 1.26 14.21
CA VAL A 6 5.80 0.41 13.90
C VAL A 6 5.95 0.30 12.38
N SER A 7 6.96 0.95 11.81
CA SER A 7 7.20 0.99 10.36
C SER A 7 8.67 1.30 10.09
N ALA A 8 9.20 0.92 8.91
CA ALA A 8 10.37 1.59 8.38
C ALA A 8 10.04 3.09 8.22
N PHE A 9 11.03 3.97 8.48
CA PHE A 9 10.77 5.40 8.52
C PHE A 9 12.00 6.20 8.05
N PRO A 10 11.82 7.30 7.29
CA PRO A 10 12.96 8.11 6.84
C PRO A 10 13.89 8.51 7.99
N PRO A 11 15.21 8.66 7.72
CA PRO A 11 15.87 8.60 6.41
C PRO A 11 16.15 7.18 5.89
N SER A 12 15.62 6.13 6.55
CA SER A 12 15.69 4.75 6.03
C SER A 12 15.07 4.68 4.63
N ARG A 13 15.72 3.92 3.72
CA ARG A 13 15.24 3.67 2.35
C ARG A 13 14.55 2.31 2.20
N ARG A 14 14.21 1.64 3.31
CA ARG A 14 13.54 0.34 3.29
C ARG A 14 12.08 0.46 2.87
N GLY A 15 11.50 -0.65 2.42
CA GLY A 15 10.11 -0.66 1.97
C GLY A 15 9.14 -0.15 3.03
N LEU A 16 8.11 0.61 2.58
CA LEU A 16 7.09 1.27 3.40
C LEU A 16 7.57 2.49 4.23
N ASN A 17 8.83 2.93 4.10
CA ASN A 17 9.30 4.14 4.77
C ASN A 17 8.46 5.37 4.41
N GLU A 18 8.20 5.58 3.11
CA GLU A 18 7.38 6.69 2.60
C GLU A 18 5.92 6.56 3.08
N TYR A 19 5.35 5.37 2.97
CA TYR A 19 3.97 5.15 3.43
C TYR A 19 3.84 5.38 4.94
N GLY A 20 4.80 4.90 5.74
CA GLY A 20 4.89 5.17 7.18
C GLY A 20 5.01 6.66 7.49
N PHE A 21 5.81 7.39 6.71
CA PHE A 21 5.98 8.85 6.83
C PHE A 21 4.65 9.59 6.58
N HIS A 22 3.93 9.27 5.51
CA HIS A 22 2.67 9.93 5.20
C HIS A 22 1.57 9.63 6.23
N ILE A 23 1.51 8.40 6.75
CA ILE A 23 0.63 8.08 7.91
C ILE A 23 1.01 8.94 9.12
N ALA A 24 2.30 8.99 9.47
CA ALA A 24 2.78 9.73 10.64
C ALA A 24 2.50 11.23 10.50
N ARG A 25 2.75 11.79 9.34
CA ARG A 25 2.48 13.21 9.03
C ARG A 25 1.01 13.55 9.20
N GLU A 26 0.11 12.67 8.74
CA GLU A 26 -1.32 12.89 8.89
C GLU A 26 -1.78 12.73 10.36
N LEU A 27 -1.24 11.76 11.10
CA LEU A 27 -1.55 11.58 12.51
C LEU A 27 -1.12 12.77 13.38
N GLN A 28 -0.03 13.46 13.02
CA GLN A 28 0.44 14.66 13.72
C GLN A 28 -0.48 15.87 13.56
N GLN A 29 -1.34 15.90 12.53
CA GLN A 29 -2.27 17.00 12.35
C GLN A 29 -3.37 17.02 13.42
N ASP A 30 -3.62 15.93 14.13
CA ASP A 30 -4.59 15.86 15.20
C ASP A 30 -3.91 16.13 16.57
N PRO A 31 -4.15 17.31 17.19
CA PRO A 31 -3.51 17.68 18.44
C PRO A 31 -3.94 16.80 19.63
N LEU A 32 -4.98 15.99 19.49
CA LEU A 32 -5.45 15.06 20.51
C LEU A 32 -4.73 13.71 20.45
N LEU A 33 -3.84 13.53 19.48
CA LEU A 33 -3.02 12.34 19.33
C LEU A 33 -1.60 12.58 19.84
N SER A 34 -1.06 11.57 20.51
CA SER A 34 0.37 11.49 20.82
C SER A 34 0.98 10.37 19.98
N LEU A 35 1.82 10.70 19.02
CA LEU A 35 2.44 9.75 18.12
C LEU A 35 3.90 9.48 18.52
N THR A 36 4.28 8.22 18.58
CA THR A 36 5.67 7.76 18.55
C THR A 36 5.84 6.80 17.38
N VAL A 37 6.85 7.03 16.55
CA VAL A 37 7.22 6.12 15.46
C VAL A 37 8.32 5.19 15.97
N LEU A 38 8.04 3.89 16.04
CA LEU A 38 9.02 2.87 16.36
C LEU A 38 9.62 2.33 15.07
N ALA A 39 10.76 2.89 14.69
CA ALA A 39 11.39 2.71 13.39
C ALA A 39 12.57 1.73 13.40
N ASP A 40 13.02 1.35 12.19
CA ASP A 40 14.22 0.57 11.97
C ASP A 40 15.51 1.35 12.32
N GLN A 41 16.50 0.62 12.83
CA GLN A 41 17.84 1.16 13.06
C GLN A 41 18.53 1.43 11.71
N LEU A 42 19.16 2.59 11.60
CA LEU A 42 19.91 2.99 10.42
C LEU A 42 21.25 2.25 10.37
N GLU A 43 21.71 1.93 9.17
CA GLU A 43 23.02 1.28 8.95
C GLU A 43 24.19 2.24 9.22
N ALA A 44 23.96 3.54 8.97
CA ALA A 44 24.92 4.60 9.26
C ALA A 44 24.17 5.77 9.94
N PRO A 45 24.86 6.58 10.77
CA PRO A 45 24.28 7.78 11.34
C PRO A 45 23.81 8.74 10.24
N GLN A 46 22.54 9.15 10.31
CA GLN A 46 21.92 10.12 9.43
C GLN A 46 21.10 11.10 10.26
N LEU A 47 20.87 12.30 9.72
CA LEU A 47 20.02 13.29 10.39
C LEU A 47 18.58 12.75 10.47
N GLU A 48 18.05 12.72 11.68
CA GLU A 48 16.65 12.39 11.92
C GLU A 48 15.74 13.56 11.52
N LEU A 49 14.51 13.24 11.19
CA LEU A 49 13.48 14.24 10.97
C LEU A 49 13.06 14.83 12.32
N SER A 50 13.42 16.09 12.56
CA SER A 50 13.21 16.80 13.84
C SER A 50 11.73 16.90 14.24
N ASP A 51 10.84 16.85 13.26
CA ASP A 51 9.41 17.07 13.46
C ASP A 51 8.67 15.85 14.02
N PHE A 52 9.33 14.69 14.10
CA PHE A 52 8.74 13.46 14.54
C PHE A 52 9.40 12.89 15.78
N ASN A 53 8.60 12.34 16.70
CA ASN A 53 9.11 11.53 17.80
C ASN A 53 9.43 10.12 17.30
N VAL A 54 10.68 9.92 16.82
CA VAL A 54 11.17 8.66 16.25
C VAL A 54 12.04 7.93 17.26
N GLN A 55 11.70 6.67 17.52
CA GLN A 55 12.52 5.75 18.31
C GLN A 55 13.01 4.61 17.41
N ARG A 56 14.33 4.48 17.21
CA ARG A 56 14.95 3.41 16.43
C ARG A 56 15.07 2.13 17.26
N GLY A 57 14.00 1.31 17.29
CA GLY A 57 13.84 0.21 18.24
C GLY A 57 14.00 -1.19 17.66
N TRP A 58 14.16 -1.38 16.33
CA TRP A 58 14.33 -2.68 15.72
C TRP A 58 15.36 -2.66 14.59
N ARG A 59 15.94 -3.80 14.25
CA ARG A 59 17.01 -3.92 13.25
C ARG A 59 16.60 -4.89 12.14
N PHE A 60 16.84 -4.51 10.90
CA PHE A 60 16.65 -5.40 9.75
C PHE A 60 17.49 -6.68 9.88
N ASN A 61 16.95 -7.84 9.50
CA ASN A 61 17.57 -9.16 9.62
C ASN A 61 17.99 -9.55 11.05
N SER A 62 17.22 -9.16 12.08
CA SER A 62 17.52 -9.52 13.46
C SER A 62 16.47 -10.43 14.09
N PHE A 63 16.93 -11.50 14.74
CA PHE A 63 16.08 -12.37 15.56
C PHE A 63 15.60 -11.69 16.86
N SER A 64 16.26 -10.61 17.30
CA SER A 64 15.87 -9.88 18.50
C SER A 64 14.67 -8.94 18.31
N ASN A 65 14.18 -8.74 17.08
CA ASN A 65 13.10 -7.81 16.78
C ASN A 65 11.85 -8.01 17.65
N PRO A 66 11.33 -9.24 17.87
CA PRO A 66 10.16 -9.43 18.73
C PRO A 66 10.38 -8.92 20.15
N SER A 67 11.52 -9.20 20.75
CA SER A 67 11.84 -8.76 22.11
C SER A 67 12.13 -7.26 22.21
N SER A 68 12.82 -6.71 21.21
CA SER A 68 13.14 -5.27 21.15
C SER A 68 11.89 -4.42 20.95
N ILE A 69 11.04 -4.81 19.98
CA ILE A 69 9.76 -4.12 19.73
C ILE A 69 8.86 -4.22 20.96
N LEU A 70 8.73 -5.41 21.56
CA LEU A 70 7.86 -5.62 22.71
C LEU A 70 8.31 -4.80 23.92
N ARG A 71 9.64 -4.71 24.17
CA ARG A 71 10.21 -3.86 25.23
C ARG A 71 9.84 -2.40 24.99
N ALA A 72 10.12 -1.88 23.79
CA ALA A 72 9.80 -0.50 23.44
C ALA A 72 8.29 -0.20 23.56
N VAL A 73 7.44 -1.11 23.11
CA VAL A 73 5.98 -0.98 23.25
C VAL A 73 5.54 -0.97 24.71
N ASN A 74 6.11 -1.82 25.56
CA ASN A 74 5.81 -1.83 27.00
C ASN A 74 6.24 -0.52 27.67
N ASP A 75 7.45 -0.01 27.35
CA ASP A 75 7.97 1.24 27.91
C ASP A 75 7.14 2.45 27.48
N LEU A 76 6.71 2.46 26.21
CA LEU A 76 5.83 3.48 25.66
C LEU A 76 4.40 3.41 26.21
N ASN A 77 3.90 2.22 26.51
CA ASN A 77 2.52 1.93 26.95
C ASN A 77 1.46 2.69 26.11
N PRO A 78 1.37 2.45 24.79
CA PRO A 78 0.44 3.15 23.92
C PRO A 78 -0.99 2.58 24.03
N ASP A 79 -1.98 3.40 23.68
CA ASP A 79 -3.37 2.94 23.51
C ASP A 79 -3.52 2.01 22.31
N VAL A 80 -2.72 2.25 21.26
CA VAL A 80 -2.73 1.50 19.99
C VAL A 80 -1.30 1.26 19.53
N VAL A 81 -0.97 0.00 19.22
CA VAL A 81 0.23 -0.37 18.46
C VAL A 81 -0.18 -0.64 17.02
N TRP A 82 0.25 0.22 16.12
CA TRP A 82 -0.08 0.12 14.69
C TRP A 82 1.13 -0.36 13.91
N PHE A 83 1.09 -1.59 13.41
CA PHE A 83 2.11 -2.18 12.55
C PHE A 83 1.78 -1.94 11.08
N ASN A 84 2.68 -1.30 10.34
CA ASN A 84 2.63 -1.08 8.90
C ASN A 84 3.61 -2.04 8.22
N LEU A 85 3.13 -3.14 7.59
CA LEU A 85 3.95 -4.30 7.27
C LEU A 85 3.83 -4.78 5.83
N LEU A 86 4.98 -5.22 5.33
CA LEU A 86 5.18 -6.25 4.31
C LEU A 86 5.66 -7.54 4.99
N PHE A 87 5.60 -8.69 4.32
CA PHE A 87 6.23 -9.91 4.84
C PHE A 87 7.75 -9.78 5.00
N SER A 88 8.39 -8.91 4.21
CA SER A 88 9.83 -8.60 4.28
C SER A 88 10.18 -7.38 5.15
N SER A 89 9.23 -6.81 5.90
CA SER A 89 9.50 -5.58 6.68
C SER A 89 10.68 -5.73 7.66
N PHE A 90 10.82 -6.89 8.28
CA PHE A 90 11.86 -7.12 9.28
C PHE A 90 13.13 -7.80 8.76
N GLY A 91 13.15 -8.19 7.48
CA GLY A 91 14.31 -8.84 6.89
C GLY A 91 14.06 -9.38 5.48
N ASP A 92 15.12 -9.62 4.73
CA ASP A 92 15.18 -10.39 3.49
C ASP A 92 15.58 -11.85 3.75
N GLN A 93 16.16 -12.13 4.91
CA GLN A 93 16.44 -13.47 5.39
C GLN A 93 15.14 -14.07 5.97
N PRO A 94 14.65 -15.21 5.45
CA PRO A 94 13.33 -15.73 5.78
C PRO A 94 13.08 -15.95 7.28
N ALA A 95 14.05 -16.50 7.99
CA ALA A 95 13.90 -16.82 9.41
C ALA A 95 13.79 -15.55 10.28
N GLN A 96 14.62 -14.52 9.99
CA GLN A 96 14.59 -13.24 10.70
C GLN A 96 13.34 -12.43 10.36
N ALA A 97 12.95 -12.38 9.08
CA ALA A 97 11.70 -11.76 8.67
C ALA A 97 10.51 -12.37 9.40
N PHE A 98 10.49 -13.71 9.44
CA PHE A 98 9.45 -14.49 10.12
C PHE A 98 9.38 -14.22 11.63
N ALA A 99 10.55 -14.20 12.30
CA ALA A 99 10.62 -13.86 13.71
C ALA A 99 10.00 -12.49 13.98
N GLY A 100 10.35 -11.47 13.17
CA GLY A 100 9.82 -10.12 13.31
C GLY A 100 8.29 -10.06 13.15
N LEU A 101 7.71 -10.86 12.25
CA LEU A 101 6.26 -10.91 12.02
C LEU A 101 5.46 -11.51 13.20
N ALA A 102 6.11 -12.11 14.20
CA ALA A 102 5.46 -12.52 15.44
C ALA A 102 5.19 -11.33 16.40
N SER A 103 5.84 -10.17 16.19
CA SER A 103 5.74 -9.01 17.08
C SER A 103 4.31 -8.52 17.32
N PRO A 104 3.40 -8.44 16.30
CA PRO A 104 2.00 -8.06 16.55
C PRO A 104 1.25 -9.01 17.48
N ALA A 105 1.43 -10.33 17.28
CA ALA A 105 0.81 -11.34 18.13
C ALA A 105 1.31 -11.23 19.58
N LEU A 106 2.61 -11.06 19.78
CA LEU A 106 3.22 -10.90 21.09
C LEU A 106 2.75 -9.62 21.79
N SER A 107 2.66 -8.51 21.08
CA SER A 107 2.13 -7.25 21.61
C SER A 107 0.69 -7.41 22.11
N ARG A 108 -0.17 -8.09 21.32
CA ARG A 108 -1.54 -8.41 21.74
C ARG A 108 -1.58 -9.30 22.98
N LEU A 109 -0.75 -10.34 23.03
CA LEU A 109 -0.69 -11.26 24.19
C LEU A 109 -0.26 -10.55 25.47
N ARG A 110 0.48 -9.45 25.36
CA ARG A 110 0.84 -8.57 26.49
C ARG A 110 -0.25 -7.54 26.84
N GLY A 111 -1.39 -7.57 26.16
CA GLY A 111 -2.57 -6.75 26.49
C GLY A 111 -2.65 -5.44 25.70
N HIS A 112 -1.73 -5.15 24.80
CA HIS A 112 -1.81 -3.96 23.95
C HIS A 112 -2.83 -4.16 22.84
N TYR A 113 -3.62 -3.13 22.52
CA TYR A 113 -4.44 -3.14 21.32
C TYR A 113 -3.54 -3.01 20.09
N THR A 114 -3.55 -4.03 19.27
CA THR A 114 -2.64 -4.18 18.12
C THR A 114 -3.41 -4.18 16.82
N HIS A 115 -3.04 -3.29 15.91
CA HIS A 115 -3.53 -3.22 14.55
C HIS A 115 -2.40 -3.52 13.56
N VAL A 116 -2.70 -4.24 12.49
CA VAL A 116 -1.77 -4.53 11.40
C VAL A 116 -2.35 -4.01 10.10
N THR A 117 -1.62 -3.16 9.38
CA THR A 117 -1.85 -2.87 7.96
C THR A 117 -0.90 -3.74 7.15
N LEU A 118 -1.45 -4.65 6.35
CA LEU A 118 -0.70 -5.60 5.55
C LEU A 118 -0.84 -5.27 4.07
N HIS A 119 0.28 -4.92 3.44
CA HIS A 119 0.29 -4.40 2.07
C HIS A 119 0.21 -5.46 0.98
N HIS A 120 0.60 -6.71 1.26
CA HIS A 120 0.44 -7.83 0.33
C HIS A 120 0.26 -9.14 1.09
N LEU A 121 -0.25 -10.16 0.39
CA LEU A 121 -0.33 -11.51 0.90
C LEU A 121 0.70 -12.41 0.22
N MET A 122 1.32 -13.31 0.98
CA MET A 122 2.24 -14.30 0.43
C MET A 122 1.54 -15.28 -0.54
N ASP A 123 0.22 -15.43 -0.41
CA ASP A 123 -0.60 -16.26 -1.28
C ASP A 123 -0.64 -15.74 -2.74
N ASN A 124 -0.56 -14.42 -2.91
CA ASN A 124 -0.66 -13.76 -4.20
C ASN A 124 0.71 -13.49 -4.84
N VAL A 125 1.82 -13.75 -4.12
CA VAL A 125 3.17 -13.56 -4.66
C VAL A 125 3.52 -14.69 -5.61
N ASN A 126 3.94 -14.36 -6.83
CA ASN A 126 4.58 -15.33 -7.73
C ASN A 126 6.01 -15.61 -7.24
N LEU A 127 6.17 -16.70 -6.50
CA LEU A 127 7.45 -17.08 -5.89
C LEU A 127 8.52 -17.46 -6.93
N GLN A 128 8.12 -17.84 -8.14
CA GLN A 128 9.06 -18.13 -9.24
C GLN A 128 9.68 -16.83 -9.77
N ASP A 129 8.85 -15.82 -10.05
CA ASP A 129 9.30 -14.49 -10.49
C ASP A 129 10.14 -13.79 -9.39
N ALA A 130 9.87 -14.11 -8.13
CA ALA A 130 10.66 -13.65 -6.98
C ALA A 130 11.97 -14.42 -6.78
N GLY A 131 12.30 -15.40 -7.62
CA GLY A 131 13.55 -16.18 -7.55
C GLY A 131 13.66 -17.13 -6.34
N VAL A 132 12.54 -17.53 -5.74
CA VAL A 132 12.52 -18.35 -4.53
C VAL A 132 12.86 -19.80 -4.84
N ARG A 133 13.94 -20.32 -4.23
CA ARG A 133 14.46 -21.69 -4.46
C ARG A 133 13.53 -22.81 -3.98
N PHE A 134 12.76 -22.58 -2.89
CA PHE A 134 11.86 -23.58 -2.28
C PHE A 134 10.43 -23.05 -2.11
N PRO A 135 9.63 -22.90 -3.21
CA PRO A 135 8.32 -22.24 -3.16
C PRO A 135 7.33 -22.85 -2.18
N ARG A 136 7.31 -24.19 -2.03
CA ARG A 136 6.40 -24.89 -1.09
C ARG A 136 6.70 -24.52 0.37
N LEU A 137 7.98 -24.49 0.75
CA LEU A 137 8.41 -24.13 2.11
C LEU A 137 8.04 -22.66 2.41
N TYR A 138 8.29 -21.77 1.45
CA TYR A 138 7.93 -20.36 1.58
C TYR A 138 6.42 -20.14 1.71
N ARG A 139 5.61 -20.88 0.95
CA ARG A 139 4.12 -20.81 1.08
C ARG A 139 3.66 -21.32 2.44
N MET A 140 4.22 -22.41 2.94
CA MET A 140 3.92 -22.93 4.27
C MET A 140 4.30 -21.91 5.35
N ALA A 141 5.50 -21.38 5.28
CA ALA A 141 6.00 -20.36 6.16
C ALA A 141 5.12 -19.09 6.08
N GLY A 142 4.78 -18.60 4.90
CA GLY A 142 3.87 -17.49 4.69
C GLY A 142 2.48 -17.72 5.31
N SER A 143 1.96 -18.95 5.21
CA SER A 143 0.68 -19.31 5.82
C SER A 143 0.73 -19.26 7.35
N VAL A 144 1.84 -19.68 7.96
CA VAL A 144 2.03 -19.56 9.42
C VAL A 144 2.16 -18.10 9.84
N ALA A 145 2.96 -17.30 9.11
CA ALA A 145 3.06 -15.86 9.37
C ALA A 145 1.72 -15.16 9.26
N THR A 146 0.94 -15.47 8.24
CA THR A 146 -0.42 -14.91 8.08
C THR A 146 -1.30 -15.22 9.29
N ARG A 147 -1.26 -16.45 9.81
CA ARG A 147 -1.99 -16.81 11.05
C ARG A 147 -1.50 -16.02 12.27
N LEU A 148 -0.19 -15.82 12.40
CA LEU A 148 0.37 -15.00 13.48
C LEU A 148 -0.10 -13.54 13.37
N LEU A 149 -0.11 -12.97 12.17
CA LEU A 149 -0.60 -11.60 11.93
C LEU A 149 -2.09 -11.48 12.24
N LEU A 150 -2.89 -12.49 11.89
CA LEU A 150 -4.33 -12.55 12.23
C LEU A 150 -4.61 -12.67 13.73
N MET A 151 -3.62 -12.99 14.55
CA MET A 151 -3.74 -12.90 16.01
C MET A 151 -3.78 -11.45 16.51
N ALA A 152 -3.49 -10.42 15.72
CA ALA A 152 -3.71 -9.02 16.09
C ALA A 152 -5.20 -8.75 16.42
N ASN A 153 -5.50 -7.64 17.11
CA ASN A 153 -6.90 -7.27 17.39
C ASN A 153 -7.66 -6.89 16.11
N SER A 154 -6.94 -6.32 15.14
CA SER A 154 -7.49 -5.87 13.86
C SER A 154 -6.42 -5.93 12.79
N VAL A 155 -6.80 -6.36 11.59
CA VAL A 155 -5.93 -6.42 10.41
C VAL A 155 -6.60 -5.68 9.28
N SER A 156 -5.89 -4.78 8.61
CA SER A 156 -6.33 -4.14 7.38
C SER A 156 -5.49 -4.62 6.21
N VAL A 157 -6.14 -4.83 5.09
CA VAL A 157 -5.52 -5.15 3.80
C VAL A 157 -5.98 -4.16 2.74
N LEU A 158 -5.17 -3.99 1.69
CA LEU A 158 -5.32 -2.92 0.72
C LEU A 158 -6.09 -3.32 -0.55
N LEU A 159 -6.51 -4.59 -0.64
CA LEU A 159 -7.35 -5.11 -1.74
C LEU A 159 -8.48 -5.97 -1.18
N PRO A 160 -9.69 -5.91 -1.75
CA PRO A 160 -10.81 -6.74 -1.36
C PRO A 160 -10.54 -8.24 -1.52
N ALA A 161 -9.79 -8.68 -2.56
CA ALA A 161 -9.37 -10.07 -2.72
C ALA A 161 -8.56 -10.58 -1.54
N TYR A 162 -7.70 -9.74 -1.00
CA TYR A 162 -6.90 -10.10 0.17
C TYR A 162 -7.77 -10.30 1.39
N ARG A 163 -8.78 -9.45 1.57
CA ARG A 163 -9.77 -9.63 2.63
C ARG A 163 -10.53 -10.95 2.45
N ARG A 164 -10.99 -11.26 1.22
CA ARG A 164 -11.66 -12.54 0.91
C ARG A 164 -10.75 -13.73 1.25
N THR A 165 -9.51 -13.72 0.78
CA THR A 165 -8.52 -14.78 1.06
C THR A 165 -8.30 -14.97 2.56
N LEU A 166 -8.16 -13.89 3.34
CA LEU A 166 -7.95 -13.99 4.79
C LEU A 166 -9.18 -14.53 5.52
N ILE A 167 -10.39 -14.22 5.07
CA ILE A 167 -11.63 -14.74 5.64
C ILE A 167 -11.86 -16.20 5.25
N GLU A 168 -11.77 -16.53 3.99
CA GLU A 168 -12.13 -17.87 3.47
C GLU A 168 -11.08 -18.93 3.81
N LYS A 169 -9.81 -18.64 3.52
CA LYS A 169 -8.71 -19.58 3.71
C LYS A 169 -8.21 -19.64 5.14
N TYR A 170 -8.12 -18.49 5.82
CA TYR A 170 -7.51 -18.39 7.14
C TYR A 170 -8.52 -18.20 8.28
N ARG A 171 -9.83 -18.08 7.98
CA ARG A 171 -10.92 -17.86 8.96
C ARG A 171 -10.73 -16.59 9.78
N GLY A 172 -10.12 -15.54 9.19
CA GLY A 172 -9.92 -14.24 9.86
C GLY A 172 -11.25 -13.51 10.08
N HIS A 173 -11.56 -13.17 11.34
CA HIS A 173 -12.80 -12.46 11.71
C HIS A 173 -12.59 -10.97 11.96
N ASN A 174 -11.33 -10.53 12.00
CA ASN A 174 -10.87 -9.19 12.37
C ASN A 174 -10.27 -8.45 11.17
N VAL A 175 -10.64 -8.82 9.94
CA VAL A 175 -10.05 -8.32 8.70
C VAL A 175 -10.92 -7.25 8.07
N HIS A 176 -10.30 -6.10 7.77
CA HIS A 176 -10.93 -4.95 7.15
C HIS A 176 -10.25 -4.60 5.83
N PHE A 177 -11.01 -4.14 4.86
CA PHE A 177 -10.47 -3.49 3.68
C PHE A 177 -10.25 -2.00 3.95
N ARG A 178 -9.13 -1.48 3.49
CA ARG A 178 -8.78 -0.05 3.45
C ARG A 178 -7.99 0.20 2.17
N ALA A 179 -8.44 1.13 1.33
CA ALA A 179 -7.68 1.50 0.14
C ALA A 179 -6.25 1.94 0.48
N HIS A 180 -5.34 1.80 -0.48
CA HIS A 180 -3.95 2.26 -0.31
C HIS A 180 -3.90 3.76 -0.01
N GLY A 181 -4.68 4.55 -0.75
CA GLY A 181 -4.71 5.99 -0.68
C GLY A 181 -3.58 6.66 -1.46
N ILE A 182 -3.80 7.93 -1.76
CA ILE A 182 -2.79 8.82 -2.32
C ILE A 182 -2.04 9.53 -1.18
N PHE A 183 -0.79 9.92 -1.44
CA PHE A 183 0.04 10.55 -0.41
C PHE A 183 -0.34 12.01 -0.14
N SER A 184 -0.92 12.70 -1.12
CA SER A 184 -1.37 14.07 -0.94
C SER A 184 -2.60 14.15 -0.04
N ALA A 185 -2.58 15.12 0.86
CA ALA A 185 -3.76 15.50 1.64
C ALA A 185 -4.76 16.32 0.81
N ARG A 186 -4.25 17.14 -0.11
CA ARG A 186 -5.02 18.00 -1.00
C ARG A 186 -4.35 18.01 -2.37
N PRO A 187 -4.66 17.05 -3.26
CA PRO A 187 -4.10 17.07 -4.60
C PRO A 187 -4.58 18.33 -5.34
N GLU A 188 -3.67 18.95 -6.07
CA GLU A 188 -3.99 20.08 -6.94
C GLU A 188 -4.82 19.59 -8.13
N TYR A 189 -5.81 20.40 -8.54
CA TYR A 189 -6.62 20.08 -9.72
C TYR A 189 -5.73 20.13 -10.98
N PRO A 190 -5.64 19.04 -11.74
CA PRO A 190 -4.76 18.97 -12.90
C PRO A 190 -5.29 19.81 -14.06
N ASP A 191 -4.39 20.34 -14.86
CA ASP A 191 -4.76 20.83 -16.19
C ASP A 191 -4.88 19.64 -17.15
N PHE A 192 -6.09 19.17 -17.37
CA PHE A 192 -6.34 18.02 -18.22
C PHE A 192 -6.04 18.27 -19.71
N SER A 193 -5.96 19.55 -20.14
CA SER A 193 -5.60 19.89 -21.52
C SER A 193 -4.17 19.46 -21.88
N LEU A 194 -3.30 19.38 -20.89
CA LEU A 194 -1.91 18.91 -21.07
C LEU A 194 -1.80 17.41 -21.40
N ARG A 195 -2.86 16.64 -21.19
CA ARG A 195 -2.85 15.19 -21.48
C ARG A 195 -2.79 14.86 -22.96
N GLY A 196 -3.42 15.71 -23.78
CA GLY A 196 -3.32 15.64 -25.25
C GLY A 196 -2.04 16.22 -25.82
N ASN A 197 -0.97 16.34 -25.03
CA ASN A 197 0.32 16.90 -25.42
C ASN A 197 0.80 16.30 -26.76
N PRO A 198 1.12 17.13 -27.78
CA PRO A 198 1.58 16.67 -29.09
C PRO A 198 2.92 15.90 -29.04
N GLU A 199 3.69 16.03 -27.97
CA GLU A 199 4.91 15.25 -27.73
C GLU A 199 4.62 13.82 -27.27
N HIS A 200 3.38 13.48 -26.93
CA HIS A 200 2.97 12.14 -26.49
C HIS A 200 3.94 11.50 -25.50
N ARG A 201 4.21 12.17 -24.38
CA ARG A 201 5.17 11.66 -23.40
C ARG A 201 4.60 10.46 -22.63
N ILE A 202 5.19 9.29 -22.84
CA ILE A 202 4.90 8.07 -22.07
C ILE A 202 5.79 8.06 -20.82
N LEU A 203 5.20 7.81 -19.65
CA LEU A 203 5.92 7.68 -18.39
C LEU A 203 5.89 6.23 -17.91
N ALA A 204 7.05 5.68 -17.54
CA ALA A 204 7.18 4.49 -16.72
C ALA A 204 7.92 4.86 -15.44
N PHE A 205 7.29 4.64 -14.28
CA PHE A 205 7.82 5.06 -12.98
C PHE A 205 7.84 3.92 -11.97
N GLY A 206 8.92 3.75 -11.20
CA GLY A 206 8.96 2.77 -10.11
C GLY A 206 10.34 2.24 -9.73
N LYS A 207 10.35 1.11 -8.99
CA LYS A 207 11.54 0.30 -8.72
C LYS A 207 11.55 -0.87 -9.68
N TRP A 208 12.58 -0.96 -10.52
CA TRP A 208 12.64 -1.84 -11.68
C TRP A 208 13.43 -3.11 -11.42
N GLY A 209 13.08 -4.17 -12.12
CA GLY A 209 13.62 -5.51 -11.97
C GLY A 209 12.61 -6.46 -11.29
N THR A 210 13.01 -7.71 -11.06
CA THR A 210 12.11 -8.78 -10.59
C THR A 210 10.86 -8.91 -11.47
N TYR A 211 9.67 -8.64 -10.95
CA TYR A 211 8.39 -8.68 -11.67
C TYR A 211 8.03 -7.37 -12.39
N LYS A 212 8.72 -6.25 -12.08
CA LYS A 212 8.56 -4.95 -12.77
C LYS A 212 9.62 -4.80 -13.83
N ARG A 213 9.37 -5.40 -14.97
CA ARG A 213 10.33 -5.45 -16.07
C ARG A 213 9.97 -4.45 -17.18
N LEU A 214 11.00 -3.88 -17.79
CA LEU A 214 10.86 -2.85 -18.82
C LEU A 214 10.82 -3.41 -20.23
N GLU A 215 11.22 -4.66 -20.43
CA GLU A 215 11.46 -5.25 -21.75
C GLU A 215 10.20 -5.15 -22.64
N THR A 216 9.02 -5.50 -22.13
CA THR A 216 7.76 -5.43 -22.91
C THR A 216 7.48 -4.01 -23.43
N LEU A 217 7.71 -2.98 -22.59
CA LEU A 217 7.51 -1.58 -22.98
C LEU A 217 8.55 -1.14 -24.01
N LEU A 218 9.82 -1.47 -23.82
CA LEU A 218 10.90 -1.09 -24.72
C LEU A 218 10.79 -1.78 -26.08
N GLU A 219 10.40 -3.05 -26.09
CA GLU A 219 10.12 -3.79 -27.33
C GLU A 219 8.88 -3.26 -28.06
N SER A 220 7.90 -2.72 -27.35
CA SER A 220 6.71 -2.08 -27.95
C SER A 220 7.03 -0.73 -28.61
N PHE A 221 8.09 -0.06 -28.16
CA PHE A 221 8.33 1.35 -28.49
C PHE A 221 8.64 1.58 -29.97
N ALA A 222 9.31 0.67 -30.65
CA ALA A 222 9.52 0.75 -32.07
C ALA A 222 8.19 0.80 -32.87
N ASN A 223 7.23 -0.08 -32.53
CA ASN A 223 5.91 -0.10 -33.13
C ASN A 223 5.09 1.18 -32.86
N ILE A 224 5.33 1.80 -31.69
CA ILE A 224 4.70 3.08 -31.35
C ILE A 224 5.26 4.19 -32.21
N LEU A 225 6.60 4.26 -32.40
CA LEU A 225 7.26 5.28 -33.23
C LEU A 225 6.88 5.20 -34.72
N GLU A 226 6.58 4.00 -35.22
CA GLU A 226 6.07 3.84 -36.61
C GLU A 226 4.76 4.61 -36.84
N LYS A 227 3.87 4.65 -35.81
CA LYS A 227 2.57 5.31 -35.91
C LYS A 227 2.59 6.74 -35.35
N LEU A 228 3.38 6.98 -34.32
CA LEU A 228 3.50 8.26 -33.61
C LEU A 228 4.99 8.67 -33.48
N PRO A 229 5.63 9.18 -34.49
CA PRO A 229 7.09 9.41 -34.57
C PRO A 229 7.60 10.45 -33.57
N ASN A 230 6.71 11.30 -33.01
CA ASN A 230 7.07 12.33 -32.05
C ASN A 230 6.95 11.87 -30.58
N THR A 231 6.58 10.60 -30.34
CA THR A 231 6.43 10.07 -28.98
C THR A 231 7.77 9.97 -28.25
N ASN A 232 7.79 10.38 -26.99
CA ASN A 232 8.94 10.25 -26.10
C ASN A 232 8.60 9.27 -24.96
N LEU A 233 9.57 8.45 -24.56
CA LEU A 233 9.44 7.52 -23.44
C LEU A 233 10.39 7.94 -22.32
N VAL A 234 9.84 8.23 -21.14
CA VAL A 234 10.61 8.53 -19.93
C VAL A 234 10.50 7.36 -18.97
N ILE A 235 11.63 6.76 -18.63
CA ILE A 235 11.78 5.70 -17.64
C ILE A 235 12.43 6.30 -16.41
N ALA A 236 11.68 6.38 -15.34
CA ALA A 236 12.11 7.01 -14.08
C ALA A 236 12.08 6.00 -12.93
N GLY A 237 12.99 6.15 -11.98
CA GLY A 237 13.13 5.29 -10.82
C GLY A 237 14.42 4.49 -10.80
N SER A 238 14.58 3.66 -9.78
CA SER A 238 15.83 2.94 -9.49
C SER A 238 15.64 1.43 -9.59
N ASP A 239 16.74 0.71 -9.48
CA ASP A 239 16.74 -0.74 -9.39
C ASP A 239 15.98 -1.23 -8.13
N HIS A 240 15.32 -2.35 -8.27
CA HIS A 240 14.88 -3.12 -7.12
C HIS A 240 16.11 -3.69 -6.40
N PRO A 241 16.17 -3.66 -5.04
CA PRO A 241 17.34 -4.15 -4.29
C PRO A 241 17.79 -5.57 -4.63
N ALA A 242 16.87 -6.42 -5.07
CA ALA A 242 17.19 -7.80 -5.49
C ALA A 242 17.81 -7.89 -6.90
N THR A 243 17.82 -6.81 -7.67
CA THR A 243 18.31 -6.80 -9.07
C THR A 243 19.15 -5.55 -9.35
N PRO A 244 20.26 -5.35 -8.62
CA PRO A 244 21.11 -4.19 -8.83
C PRO A 244 21.72 -4.20 -10.25
N GLY A 245 21.80 -3.04 -10.90
CA GLY A 245 22.30 -2.88 -12.27
C GLY A 245 21.30 -3.24 -13.37
N TYR A 246 20.04 -3.57 -13.03
CA TYR A 246 19.02 -3.90 -14.02
C TYR A 246 18.73 -2.75 -14.96
N VAL A 247 18.44 -1.55 -14.44
CA VAL A 247 18.12 -0.37 -15.26
C VAL A 247 19.28 -0.03 -16.20
N GLU A 248 20.52 -0.05 -15.70
CA GLU A 248 21.70 0.21 -16.52
C GLU A 248 21.89 -0.83 -17.64
N SER A 249 21.66 -2.11 -17.32
CA SER A 249 21.76 -3.20 -18.30
C SER A 249 20.74 -3.04 -19.44
N VAL A 250 19.52 -2.61 -19.10
CA VAL A 250 18.45 -2.36 -20.06
C VAL A 250 18.75 -1.08 -20.86
N ALA A 251 19.18 0.00 -20.20
CA ALA A 251 19.52 1.26 -20.86
C ALA A 251 20.61 1.07 -21.93
N ARG A 252 21.64 0.26 -21.65
CA ARG A 252 22.68 -0.07 -22.63
C ARG A 252 22.16 -0.76 -23.90
N ARG A 253 21.10 -1.56 -23.79
CA ARG A 253 20.50 -2.25 -24.94
C ARG A 253 19.68 -1.32 -25.85
N PHE A 254 19.21 -0.19 -25.32
CA PHE A 254 18.33 0.76 -26.03
C PHE A 254 18.94 2.16 -26.17
N HIS A 255 20.26 2.29 -26.00
CA HIS A 255 20.96 3.58 -26.01
C HIS A 255 20.90 4.32 -27.36
N ASP A 256 20.69 3.60 -28.47
CA ASP A 256 20.62 4.19 -29.81
C ASP A 256 19.30 4.91 -30.10
N CYS A 257 18.30 4.80 -29.23
CA CYS A 257 17.02 5.45 -29.42
C CYS A 257 16.97 6.80 -28.67
N PRO A 258 17.11 7.95 -29.34
CA PRO A 258 17.15 9.26 -28.70
C PRO A 258 15.82 9.70 -28.07
N ARG A 259 14.74 8.93 -28.34
CA ARG A 259 13.40 9.16 -27.80
C ARG A 259 13.15 8.45 -26.48
N ILE A 260 14.13 7.70 -25.95
CA ILE A 260 14.05 7.02 -24.66
C ILE A 260 14.98 7.71 -23.68
N GLU A 261 14.42 8.25 -22.62
CA GLU A 261 15.15 8.89 -21.51
C GLU A 261 15.12 7.99 -20.28
N PHE A 262 16.29 7.65 -19.74
CA PHE A 262 16.44 6.95 -18.45
C PHE A 262 16.87 7.98 -17.37
N ARG A 263 15.93 8.40 -16.53
CA ARG A 263 16.17 9.43 -15.50
C ARG A 263 16.80 8.92 -14.21
N GLY A 264 16.77 7.60 -13.98
CA GLY A 264 17.19 7.07 -12.70
C GLY A 264 16.29 7.50 -11.53
N TYR A 265 16.87 7.66 -10.35
CA TYR A 265 16.14 8.12 -9.16
C TYR A 265 15.62 9.55 -9.35
N VAL A 266 14.35 9.75 -9.00
CA VAL A 266 13.68 11.05 -9.04
C VAL A 266 13.42 11.51 -7.60
N ALA A 267 13.85 12.73 -7.28
CA ALA A 267 13.58 13.34 -5.98
C ALA A 267 12.08 13.66 -5.81
N GLU A 268 11.59 13.70 -4.58
CA GLU A 268 10.16 13.91 -4.31
C GLU A 268 9.65 15.23 -4.89
N GLU A 269 10.47 16.28 -4.86
CA GLU A 269 10.18 17.60 -5.43
C GLU A 269 10.00 17.60 -6.97
N ASP A 270 10.62 16.65 -7.68
CA ASP A 270 10.56 16.55 -9.14
C ASP A 270 9.41 15.65 -9.65
N ILE A 271 8.82 14.85 -8.76
CA ILE A 271 7.70 13.96 -9.10
C ILE A 271 6.49 14.70 -9.69
N PRO A 272 6.06 15.86 -9.14
CA PRO A 272 4.92 16.58 -9.69
C PRO A 272 5.07 16.95 -11.15
N GLU A 273 6.22 17.49 -11.55
CA GLU A 273 6.47 17.88 -12.94
C GLU A 273 6.49 16.68 -13.87
N LEU A 274 7.14 15.59 -13.44
CA LEU A 274 7.22 14.36 -14.20
C LEU A 274 5.83 13.81 -14.56
N PHE A 275 4.91 13.78 -13.59
CA PHE A 275 3.56 13.26 -13.78
C PHE A 275 2.63 14.25 -14.50
N ARG A 276 2.79 15.55 -14.28
CA ARG A 276 1.99 16.58 -14.97
C ARG A 276 2.27 16.65 -16.46
N THR A 277 3.53 16.47 -16.86
CA THR A 277 3.95 16.56 -18.26
C THR A 277 3.77 15.25 -19.05
N ALA A 278 3.42 14.16 -18.40
CA ALA A 278 3.15 12.89 -19.07
C ALA A 278 1.74 12.86 -19.68
N SER A 279 1.59 12.19 -20.82
CA SER A 279 0.30 11.94 -21.47
C SER A 279 -0.35 10.64 -20.97
N VAL A 280 0.46 9.66 -20.62
CA VAL A 280 0.03 8.34 -20.11
C VAL A 280 1.11 7.73 -19.25
N MET A 281 0.71 7.01 -18.20
CA MET A 281 1.58 6.14 -17.43
C MET A 281 1.42 4.69 -17.83
N VAL A 282 2.54 3.97 -17.99
CA VAL A 282 2.56 2.55 -18.36
C VAL A 282 3.16 1.71 -17.23
N MET A 283 2.44 0.65 -16.84
CA MET A 283 2.88 -0.36 -15.88
C MET A 283 3.08 -1.71 -16.60
N PRO A 284 4.26 -1.97 -17.20
CA PRO A 284 4.51 -3.15 -18.02
C PRO A 284 4.94 -4.36 -17.19
N TYR A 285 4.23 -4.62 -16.09
CA TYR A 285 4.62 -5.61 -15.10
C TYR A 285 4.24 -7.04 -15.52
N ASN A 286 5.01 -8.03 -15.08
CA ASN A 286 4.71 -9.45 -15.31
C ASN A 286 3.77 -10.00 -14.22
N SER A 287 3.86 -9.45 -13.02
CA SER A 287 2.97 -9.79 -11.90
C SER A 287 2.87 -8.59 -10.95
N ALA A 288 1.98 -8.64 -9.98
CA ALA A 288 1.84 -7.63 -8.94
C ALA A 288 1.87 -8.26 -7.55
N THR A 289 2.23 -7.44 -6.56
CA THR A 289 2.17 -7.79 -5.15
C THR A 289 1.45 -6.69 -4.39
N GLY A 290 0.12 -6.69 -4.46
CA GLY A 290 -0.72 -5.72 -3.76
C GLY A 290 -1.16 -4.52 -4.59
N ALA A 291 -1.78 -3.56 -3.91
CA ALA A 291 -2.19 -2.29 -4.50
C ALA A 291 -0.97 -1.50 -4.99
N SER A 292 -1.09 -0.90 -6.16
CA SER A 292 0.01 -0.18 -6.78
C SER A 292 0.09 1.27 -6.29
N GLY A 293 1.06 1.60 -5.45
CA GLY A 293 1.34 3.00 -5.06
C GLY A 293 1.62 3.91 -6.27
N VAL A 294 2.20 3.35 -7.35
CA VAL A 294 2.45 4.10 -8.60
C VAL A 294 1.15 4.42 -9.32
N ALA A 295 0.17 3.51 -9.35
CA ALA A 295 -1.16 3.79 -9.92
C ALA A 295 -1.88 4.88 -9.13
N HIS A 296 -1.83 4.83 -7.79
CA HIS A 296 -2.40 5.86 -6.93
C HIS A 296 -1.71 7.23 -7.13
N LEU A 297 -0.39 7.22 -7.33
CA LEU A 297 0.34 8.44 -7.66
C LEU A 297 -0.09 8.99 -9.02
N ALA A 298 -0.30 8.16 -10.04
CA ALA A 298 -0.85 8.61 -11.32
C ALA A 298 -2.26 9.21 -11.17
N CYS A 299 -3.11 8.59 -10.37
CA CYS A 299 -4.43 9.13 -10.06
C CYS A 299 -4.36 10.52 -9.40
N GLN A 300 -3.38 10.73 -8.50
CA GLN A 300 -3.18 12.03 -7.84
C GLN A 300 -2.98 13.17 -8.82
N TYR A 301 -2.39 12.89 -9.98
CA TYR A 301 -2.15 13.87 -11.04
C TYR A 301 -3.14 13.74 -12.21
N GLY A 302 -4.19 12.94 -12.08
CA GLY A 302 -5.15 12.71 -13.16
C GLY A 302 -4.47 12.17 -14.41
N LEU A 303 -3.53 11.24 -14.29
CA LEU A 303 -2.82 10.66 -15.43
C LEU A 303 -3.52 9.39 -15.89
N PRO A 304 -3.85 9.23 -17.19
CA PRO A 304 -4.33 7.98 -17.76
C PRO A 304 -3.33 6.84 -17.53
N ILE A 305 -3.82 5.63 -17.30
CA ILE A 305 -3.00 4.47 -16.96
C ILE A 305 -3.23 3.36 -17.96
N ILE A 306 -2.13 2.79 -18.47
CA ILE A 306 -2.10 1.52 -19.20
C ILE A 306 -1.33 0.50 -18.36
N SER A 307 -1.91 -0.66 -18.12
CA SER A 307 -1.31 -1.69 -17.29
C SER A 307 -1.40 -3.07 -17.91
N ALA A 308 -0.43 -3.92 -17.60
CA ALA A 308 -0.59 -5.36 -17.86
C ALA A 308 -1.84 -5.89 -17.15
N ASP A 309 -2.54 -6.84 -17.80
CA ASP A 309 -3.77 -7.45 -17.34
C ASP A 309 -3.53 -8.40 -16.15
N ILE A 310 -3.31 -7.81 -14.98
CA ILE A 310 -3.02 -8.50 -13.74
C ILE A 310 -4.28 -8.47 -12.87
N PRO A 311 -4.72 -9.61 -12.29
CA PRO A 311 -5.95 -9.68 -11.48
C PRO A 311 -6.02 -8.65 -10.34
N ASP A 312 -4.91 -8.44 -9.62
CA ASP A 312 -4.86 -7.44 -8.53
C ASP A 312 -5.14 -6.02 -9.04
N PHE A 313 -4.69 -5.68 -10.27
CA PHE A 313 -4.93 -4.35 -10.85
C PHE A 313 -6.35 -4.20 -11.40
N ARG A 314 -6.95 -5.27 -11.93
CA ARG A 314 -8.37 -5.24 -12.30
C ARG A 314 -9.24 -5.01 -11.08
N GLU A 315 -9.00 -5.75 -10.01
CA GLU A 315 -9.76 -5.59 -8.78
C GLU A 315 -9.57 -4.20 -8.16
N MET A 316 -8.35 -3.66 -8.18
CA MET A 316 -8.07 -2.28 -7.74
C MET A 316 -8.84 -1.27 -8.61
N ALA A 317 -8.82 -1.43 -9.93
CA ALA A 317 -9.52 -0.55 -10.86
C ALA A 317 -11.04 -0.54 -10.59
N ASP A 318 -11.63 -1.73 -10.44
CA ASP A 318 -13.07 -1.88 -10.21
C ASP A 318 -13.49 -1.32 -8.83
N ASP A 319 -12.76 -1.66 -7.77
CA ASP A 319 -13.12 -1.30 -6.39
C ASP A 319 -12.92 0.19 -6.10
N GLU A 320 -11.85 0.76 -6.62
CA GLU A 320 -11.49 2.16 -6.39
C GLU A 320 -12.00 3.09 -7.50
N ASN A 321 -12.64 2.53 -8.53
CA ASN A 321 -13.13 3.24 -9.73
C ASN A 321 -12.02 4.01 -10.44
N ILE A 322 -10.87 3.35 -10.65
CA ILE A 322 -9.72 3.86 -11.40
C ILE A 322 -9.84 3.42 -12.86
N ALA A 323 -9.69 4.36 -13.81
CA ALA A 323 -9.66 4.05 -15.23
C ALA A 323 -8.27 3.52 -15.61
N ILE A 324 -8.21 2.23 -15.97
CA ILE A 324 -7.00 1.56 -16.46
C ILE A 324 -7.33 0.87 -17.79
N SER A 325 -6.53 1.14 -18.82
CA SER A 325 -6.54 0.33 -20.05
C SER A 325 -5.61 -0.86 -19.87
N PHE A 326 -6.09 -2.07 -20.19
CA PHE A 326 -5.33 -3.28 -19.95
C PHE A 326 -4.81 -3.88 -21.25
N PHE A 327 -3.56 -4.36 -21.22
CA PHE A 327 -2.94 -5.13 -22.29
C PHE A 327 -2.50 -6.51 -21.79
N GLN A 328 -2.37 -7.47 -22.72
CA GLN A 328 -1.95 -8.83 -22.39
C GLN A 328 -0.52 -8.87 -21.85
N ILE A 329 -0.33 -9.51 -20.69
CA ILE A 329 0.98 -9.64 -20.03
C ILE A 329 2.03 -10.15 -21.00
N GLY A 330 3.16 -9.43 -21.10
CA GLY A 330 4.30 -9.83 -21.92
C GLY A 330 4.08 -9.72 -23.43
N ASN A 331 3.03 -9.04 -23.89
CA ASN A 331 2.75 -8.84 -25.31
C ASN A 331 3.08 -7.40 -25.77
N PRO A 332 4.25 -7.16 -26.40
CA PRO A 332 4.64 -5.82 -26.82
C PRO A 332 3.75 -5.22 -27.91
N ARG A 333 3.17 -6.07 -28.79
CA ARG A 333 2.29 -5.59 -29.87
C ARG A 333 0.97 -5.08 -29.34
N ASP A 334 0.40 -5.80 -28.39
CA ASP A 334 -0.85 -5.41 -27.71
C ASP A 334 -0.64 -4.13 -26.90
N LEU A 335 0.47 -4.03 -26.15
CA LEU A 335 0.85 -2.80 -25.44
C LEU A 335 1.00 -1.61 -26.40
N ALA A 336 1.70 -1.79 -27.54
CA ALA A 336 1.86 -0.73 -28.53
C ALA A 336 0.50 -0.27 -29.09
N GLN A 337 -0.41 -1.20 -29.37
CA GLN A 337 -1.74 -0.87 -29.88
C GLN A 337 -2.56 -0.10 -28.83
N GLU A 338 -2.55 -0.50 -27.57
CA GLU A 338 -3.27 0.21 -26.50
C GLU A 338 -2.70 1.62 -26.29
N ILE A 339 -1.38 1.80 -26.34
CA ILE A 339 -0.74 3.12 -26.23
C ILE A 339 -1.15 4.00 -27.40
N VAL A 340 -1.07 3.51 -28.63
CA VAL A 340 -1.44 4.28 -29.83
C VAL A 340 -2.92 4.66 -29.79
N ASN A 341 -3.81 3.70 -29.48
CA ASN A 341 -5.24 3.95 -29.36
C ASN A 341 -5.55 5.08 -28.35
N LEU A 342 -4.89 5.04 -27.20
CA LEU A 342 -5.11 6.05 -26.18
C LEU A 342 -4.52 7.41 -26.58
N LEU A 343 -3.28 7.45 -27.11
CA LEU A 343 -2.63 8.71 -27.47
C LEU A 343 -3.27 9.40 -28.69
N THR A 344 -4.01 8.67 -29.52
CA THR A 344 -4.76 9.21 -30.66
C THR A 344 -6.22 9.54 -30.34
N ASP A 345 -6.67 9.31 -29.11
CA ASP A 345 -8.03 9.63 -28.65
C ASP A 345 -8.00 10.61 -27.46
N PRO A 346 -7.97 11.92 -27.71
CA PRO A 346 -7.95 12.92 -26.66
C PRO A 346 -9.20 12.91 -25.76
N ALA A 347 -10.34 12.47 -26.29
CA ALA A 347 -11.58 12.40 -25.50
C ALA A 347 -11.46 11.29 -24.44
N ARG A 348 -10.98 10.11 -24.83
CA ARG A 348 -10.72 9.00 -23.91
C ARG A 348 -9.63 9.34 -22.89
N GLN A 349 -8.56 10.03 -23.31
CA GLN A 349 -7.53 10.50 -22.39
C GLN A 349 -8.11 11.42 -21.30
N HIS A 350 -8.94 12.36 -21.72
CA HIS A 350 -9.59 13.31 -20.80
C HIS A 350 -10.54 12.59 -19.82
N GLU A 351 -11.39 11.71 -20.31
CA GLU A 351 -12.31 10.90 -19.48
C GLU A 351 -11.54 10.08 -18.43
N MET A 352 -10.51 9.35 -18.84
CA MET A 352 -9.66 8.57 -17.93
C MET A 352 -8.95 9.46 -16.90
N ALA A 353 -8.47 10.63 -17.32
CA ALA A 353 -7.79 11.58 -16.45
C ALA A 353 -8.73 12.12 -15.36
N GLU A 354 -9.95 12.53 -15.72
CA GLU A 354 -10.96 12.99 -14.78
C GLU A 354 -11.41 11.89 -13.82
N GLN A 355 -11.64 10.67 -14.33
CA GLN A 355 -12.02 9.53 -13.50
C GLN A 355 -10.92 9.20 -12.49
N ASN A 356 -9.66 9.15 -12.92
CA ASN A 356 -8.52 8.86 -12.06
C ASN A 356 -8.32 9.91 -10.98
N PHE A 357 -8.43 11.19 -11.33
CA PHE A 357 -8.36 12.26 -10.35
C PHE A 357 -9.55 12.22 -9.37
N SER A 358 -10.75 11.95 -9.86
CA SER A 358 -11.93 11.77 -9.02
C SER A 358 -11.78 10.60 -8.04
N ALA A 359 -11.17 9.49 -8.48
CA ALA A 359 -10.80 8.38 -7.60
C ALA A 359 -9.81 8.84 -6.52
N ALA A 360 -8.75 9.57 -6.89
CA ALA A 360 -7.76 10.10 -5.96
C ALA A 360 -8.40 10.97 -4.86
N LEU A 361 -9.35 11.83 -5.22
CA LEU A 361 -10.07 12.68 -4.25
C LEU A 361 -10.84 11.89 -3.19
N ARG A 362 -11.28 10.66 -3.48
CA ARG A 362 -11.99 9.79 -2.53
C ARG A 362 -11.06 9.03 -1.58
N MET A 363 -9.75 8.96 -1.87
CA MET A 363 -8.78 8.17 -1.11
C MET A 363 -7.53 8.95 -0.71
N THR A 364 -7.73 10.21 -0.32
CA THR A 364 -6.64 11.03 0.22
C THR A 364 -6.14 10.48 1.56
N MET A 365 -4.86 10.71 1.90
CA MET A 365 -4.29 10.22 3.16
C MET A 365 -5.10 10.61 4.40
N PRO A 366 -5.62 11.85 4.54
CA PRO A 366 -6.52 12.21 5.64
C PRO A 366 -7.77 11.33 5.75
N GLN A 367 -8.38 10.97 4.61
CA GLN A 367 -9.58 10.13 4.60
C GLN A 367 -9.24 8.70 5.03
N ILE A 368 -8.13 8.15 4.55
CA ILE A 368 -7.65 6.82 4.92
C ILE A 368 -7.31 6.76 6.40
N VAL A 369 -6.47 7.68 6.90
CA VAL A 369 -6.07 7.71 8.32
C VAL A 369 -7.30 7.91 9.24
N ARG A 370 -8.27 8.73 8.83
CA ARG A 370 -9.51 8.91 9.57
C ARG A 370 -10.32 7.62 9.73
N GLN A 371 -10.31 6.72 8.72
CA GLN A 371 -10.96 5.41 8.85
C GLN A 371 -10.28 4.53 9.91
N TYR A 372 -8.95 4.56 9.99
CA TYR A 372 -8.20 3.88 11.04
C TYR A 372 -8.53 4.44 12.43
N LEU A 373 -8.48 5.76 12.59
CA LEU A 373 -8.76 6.44 13.85
C LEU A 373 -10.19 6.18 14.35
N ARG A 374 -11.18 6.14 13.45
CA ARG A 374 -12.55 5.74 13.80
C ARG A 374 -12.59 4.32 14.36
N SER A 375 -11.90 3.38 13.74
CA SER A 375 -11.83 1.99 14.22
C SER A 375 -11.15 1.89 15.58
N PHE A 376 -10.06 2.62 15.79
CA PHE A 376 -9.35 2.67 17.06
C PHE A 376 -10.21 3.26 18.20
N SER A 377 -10.90 4.37 17.91
CA SER A 377 -11.81 5.03 18.85
C SER A 377 -13.00 4.13 19.23
N LEU A 378 -13.57 3.41 18.26
CA LEU A 378 -14.65 2.45 18.52
C LEU A 378 -14.17 1.32 19.44
N HIS A 379 -12.95 0.82 19.23
CA HIS A 379 -12.38 -0.21 20.10
C HIS A 379 -12.17 0.31 21.53
N GLN A 380 -11.61 1.51 21.70
CA GLN A 380 -11.44 2.11 23.03
C GLN A 380 -12.77 2.25 23.76
N ARG A 381 -13.81 2.77 23.08
CA ARG A 381 -15.17 2.88 23.66
C ARG A 381 -15.75 1.52 24.02
N ALA A 382 -15.59 0.51 23.14
CA ALA A 382 -16.05 -0.86 23.43
C ALA A 382 -15.35 -1.44 24.65
N ARG A 383 -14.05 -1.21 24.84
CA ARG A 383 -13.28 -1.66 26.01
C ARG A 383 -13.81 -1.03 27.31
N VAL A 384 -14.13 0.26 27.31
CA VAL A 384 -14.73 0.95 28.47
C VAL A 384 -16.14 0.43 28.78
N LEU A 385 -16.93 0.09 27.75
CA LEU A 385 -18.30 -0.38 27.92
C LEU A 385 -18.40 -1.87 28.25
N GLN A 386 -17.39 -2.68 27.97
CA GLN A 386 -17.40 -4.12 28.24
C GLN A 386 -17.69 -4.48 29.72
N PRO A 387 -17.06 -3.86 30.73
CA PRO A 387 -17.42 -4.12 32.13
C PRO A 387 -18.90 -3.81 32.42
N ILE A 388 -19.38 -2.67 31.88
CA ILE A 388 -20.78 -2.23 32.06
C ILE A 388 -21.76 -3.22 31.44
N SER A 389 -21.43 -3.75 30.23
CA SER A 389 -22.26 -4.75 29.55
C SER A 389 -22.32 -6.09 30.30
N ARG A 390 -21.25 -6.46 31.01
CA ARG A 390 -21.24 -7.66 31.89
C ARG A 390 -22.17 -7.50 33.07
N PHE A 391 -22.25 -6.32 33.67
CA PHE A 391 -23.22 -6.02 34.73
C PHE A 391 -24.68 -5.96 34.26
N ARG A 392 -24.92 -5.66 32.96
CA ARG A 392 -26.24 -5.64 32.34
C ARG A 392 -26.76 -7.01 31.90
N ARG A 393 -25.91 -8.03 31.84
CA ARG A 393 -26.36 -9.40 31.61
C ARG A 393 -27.00 -9.91 32.91
N VAL A 394 -28.32 -9.79 32.97
CA VAL A 394 -29.08 -10.43 34.03
C VAL A 394 -28.72 -11.92 34.03
N PRO A 395 -28.27 -12.49 35.16
CA PRO A 395 -27.93 -13.90 35.22
C PRO A 395 -29.09 -14.76 34.72
N SER A 396 -28.84 -15.84 34.02
CA SER A 396 -29.86 -16.72 33.42
C SER A 396 -30.81 -17.36 34.44
N TRP A 397 -30.45 -17.32 35.74
CA TRP A 397 -31.29 -17.81 36.84
C TRP A 397 -32.32 -16.78 37.34
N VAL A 398 -32.26 -15.51 36.89
CA VAL A 398 -33.28 -14.53 37.23
C VAL A 398 -34.50 -14.79 36.33
N PRO A 399 -35.69 -15.10 36.90
CA PRO A 399 -36.87 -15.41 36.11
C PRO A 399 -37.23 -14.27 35.15
N SER A 400 -37.29 -14.54 33.86
CA SER A 400 -37.62 -13.57 32.79
C SER A 400 -39.06 -13.06 32.82
N ARG A 401 -39.82 -13.42 33.85
CA ARG A 401 -41.28 -13.17 33.97
C ARG A 401 -41.68 -12.10 34.96
N SER A 402 -40.78 -11.28 35.50
CA SER A 402 -41.27 -10.13 36.27
C SER A 402 -41.76 -9.06 35.29
N SER A 403 -43.06 -8.78 35.38
CA SER A 403 -43.78 -7.76 34.61
C SER A 403 -43.19 -6.34 34.72
N LEU A 404 -42.28 -6.12 35.65
CA LEU A 404 -41.57 -4.87 35.85
C LEU A 404 -40.55 -4.55 34.76
N PHE A 405 -40.03 -5.54 34.03
CA PHE A 405 -39.04 -5.30 32.96
C PHE A 405 -39.65 -5.11 31.58
N ARG A 406 -40.93 -5.41 31.36
CA ARG A 406 -41.60 -5.18 30.07
C ARG A 406 -42.00 -3.73 29.83
N ALA A 407 -42.06 -2.90 30.86
CA ALA A 407 -42.46 -1.50 30.73
C ALA A 407 -41.34 -0.53 30.38
N ALA A 408 -40.07 -0.99 30.31
CA ALA A 408 -38.91 -0.13 30.11
C ALA A 408 -38.17 -0.31 28.77
N VAL A 409 -38.72 -1.09 27.86
CA VAL A 409 -38.13 -1.20 26.52
C VAL A 409 -39.03 -0.46 25.51
N PRO A 410 -38.65 0.71 25.01
CA PRO A 410 -39.37 1.35 23.91
C PRO A 410 -39.30 0.43 22.68
N ARG A 411 -40.47 0.09 22.09
CA ARG A 411 -40.55 -0.56 20.80
C ARG A 411 -40.02 0.39 19.72
N TRP A 412 -38.85 0.10 19.18
CA TRP A 412 -38.25 0.82 18.04
C TRP A 412 -38.76 0.35 16.67
N GLU A 413 -39.87 -0.39 16.60
CA GLU A 413 -40.40 -0.94 15.37
C GLU A 413 -41.56 -0.13 14.76
N ALA A 414 -41.41 1.17 14.69
CA ALA A 414 -42.45 1.98 14.00
C ALA A 414 -41.87 3.23 13.32
N TRP A 415 -40.74 3.15 12.65
CA TRP A 415 -40.35 4.18 11.64
C TRP A 415 -39.22 3.60 10.78
N MET A 416 -39.55 2.74 9.80
CA MET A 416 -38.92 2.62 8.48
C MET A 416 -40.00 2.54 7.44
#